data_d0e3aa050feb902263acdefbb2690ae0
#
_entry.id   d0e3aa050feb902263acdefbb2690ae0
#
_cell.length_a   1.000
_cell.length_b   1.000
_cell.length_c   1.000
_cell.angle_alpha   90.00
_cell.angle_beta   90.00
_cell.angle_gamma   90.00
#
_symmetry.space_group_name_H-M   'P 1'
#
loop_
_entity.id
_entity.type
_entity.pdbx_description
1 polymer ?
#
loop_
_entity_poly.entity_id
_entity_poly.type
_entity_poly.pdbx_seq_one_letter_code
_entity_poly.pdbx_strand_id
1 'polypeptide(L)'
;MLIKTFCAEVMGLEATTITIEVSLTRGVMFHLSGLADTAVKESYDRIRAAIQNVGFKLSPADLTINLSPADIRKEGSGYDLSLAIGILAAHGKVCDEMLHDFMLIGELGLDGQLKPVNGILSVAIRARKDKFKGLIVPIENAREAAVVEDLEVYGMNSLADVISFFNGGAAFEPTVVDTKKEFYTQQYTCDLDFADVKGQESVKRALEVAAAGGHNVILIGPPGSGKSMMAKRLPSIMPPLSLAESLETTQIHSVAGKLSYDKPLIAQRPFRSPHHTVSQVAMTGGGNRALPGEVSMAHNGVLFLDELPEFNKSTLEVLRQPLEDRKITISRAKYTVEYPCSFMFVASMNPCPCGYYGDPTHHCVCTPGQIQRYMNKISGPLLDRIDIHCEVTVVPFKQLSQMQTGEPSSVIRERVLKARHIQEHRFQGHKGIHCNAQMTERMIHQYAEPDESSLSLLRMAMERLKLSARAYNRILKVARTIADLEGSEIVQSQHIAEAVGYRNLDRGDWAERG
;
A
#
# COMPACT_ATOMS: atom_id res chain seq x y z
N MET A 1 2.84 -30.46 35.08
CA MET A 1 2.06 -29.19 34.98
C MET A 1 2.06 -28.80 33.50
N LEU A 2 0.91 -28.47 32.97
CA LEU A 2 0.78 -27.98 31.57
C LEU A 2 0.46 -26.51 31.59
N ILE A 3 1.32 -25.68 31.02
CA ILE A 3 1.15 -24.24 30.89
C ILE A 3 0.78 -23.92 29.44
N LYS A 4 -0.10 -22.96 29.23
CA LYS A 4 -0.47 -22.43 27.92
C LYS A 4 -0.19 -20.94 27.86
N THR A 5 0.53 -20.53 26.80
CA THR A 5 0.69 -19.13 26.41
C THR A 5 0.23 -18.95 24.97
N PHE A 6 -0.03 -17.72 24.57
CA PHE A 6 -0.59 -17.41 23.25
C PHE A 6 0.29 -16.42 22.51
N CYS A 7 0.50 -16.69 21.23
CA CYS A 7 1.19 -15.84 20.28
C CYS A 7 0.39 -15.79 18.98
N ALA A 8 0.89 -15.17 17.93
CA ALA A 8 0.29 -15.23 16.60
C ALA A 8 1.34 -15.39 15.50
N GLU A 9 0.97 -16.10 14.45
CA GLU A 9 1.69 -16.12 13.16
C GLU A 9 1.00 -15.22 12.17
N VAL A 10 1.76 -14.36 11.50
CA VAL A 10 1.26 -13.44 10.47
C VAL A 10 1.53 -14.02 9.10
N MET A 11 0.46 -14.28 8.33
CA MET A 11 0.55 -14.74 6.95
C MET A 11 -0.25 -13.80 6.03
N GLY A 12 0.45 -13.10 5.15
CA GLY A 12 -0.17 -12.01 4.41
C GLY A 12 -0.61 -10.88 5.34
N LEU A 13 -1.86 -10.47 5.28
CA LEU A 13 -2.44 -9.48 6.20
C LEU A 13 -3.11 -10.10 7.41
N GLU A 14 -3.33 -11.40 7.39
CA GLU A 14 -4.04 -12.08 8.47
C GLU A 14 -3.08 -12.65 9.51
N ALA A 15 -3.48 -12.60 10.77
CA ALA A 15 -2.80 -13.29 11.86
C ALA A 15 -3.64 -14.46 12.36
N THR A 16 -2.97 -15.55 12.69
CA THR A 16 -3.58 -16.75 13.30
C THR A 16 -3.00 -16.97 14.67
N THR A 17 -3.87 -17.17 15.65
CA THR A 17 -3.47 -17.43 17.03
C THR A 17 -2.75 -18.78 17.13
N ILE A 18 -1.59 -18.77 17.77
CA ILE A 18 -0.77 -19.94 18.07
C ILE A 18 -0.79 -20.18 19.57
N THR A 19 -1.25 -21.35 19.95
CA THR A 19 -1.20 -21.82 21.35
C THR A 19 0.13 -22.52 21.56
N ILE A 20 0.87 -22.08 22.56
CA ILE A 20 2.14 -22.67 22.99
C ILE A 20 1.87 -23.44 24.27
N GLU A 21 2.00 -24.76 24.21
CA GLU A 21 1.80 -25.66 25.33
C GLU A 21 3.18 -26.11 25.85
N VAL A 22 3.43 -25.84 27.12
CA VAL A 22 4.72 -26.15 27.77
C VAL A 22 4.48 -27.14 28.89
N SER A 23 5.17 -28.28 28.83
CA SER A 23 5.10 -29.33 29.87
C SER A 23 6.50 -29.67 30.38
N LEU A 24 6.62 -29.77 31.71
CA LEU A 24 7.85 -30.18 32.38
C LEU A 24 7.68 -31.57 33.00
N THR A 25 8.68 -32.43 32.78
CA THR A 25 8.81 -33.72 33.42
C THR A 25 10.26 -33.93 33.94
N ARG A 26 10.50 -35.02 34.68
CA ARG A 26 11.86 -35.29 35.18
C ARG A 26 12.79 -35.71 34.04
N GLY A 27 13.93 -35.04 33.88
CA GLY A 27 14.92 -35.35 32.87
C GLY A 27 15.77 -34.14 32.51
N VAL A 28 16.35 -34.09 31.28
CA VAL A 28 17.23 -33.05 30.77
C VAL A 28 17.04 -32.80 29.25
N MET A 29 15.99 -33.39 28.68
CA MET A 29 15.79 -33.32 27.23
C MET A 29 14.89 -32.13 26.83
N PHE A 30 15.07 -31.65 25.60
CA PHE A 30 14.26 -30.61 24.99
C PHE A 30 13.55 -31.16 23.74
N HIS A 31 12.24 -31.08 23.71
CA HIS A 31 11.40 -31.49 22.60
C HIS A 31 10.53 -30.34 22.13
N LEU A 32 10.61 -29.98 20.85
CA LEU A 32 9.79 -28.96 20.22
C LEU A 32 9.03 -29.56 19.03
N SER A 33 7.70 -29.42 19.04
CA SER A 33 6.78 -29.90 18.00
C SER A 33 5.89 -28.79 17.44
N GLY A 34 5.24 -29.01 16.29
CA GLY A 34 4.28 -28.06 15.70
C GLY A 34 4.81 -27.27 14.50
N LEU A 35 5.57 -27.92 13.59
CA LEU A 35 6.09 -27.30 12.36
C LEU A 35 6.94 -26.01 12.55
N ALA A 36 7.74 -25.99 13.63
CA ALA A 36 8.68 -24.91 13.88
C ALA A 36 9.79 -24.89 12.82
N ASP A 37 10.13 -23.70 12.31
CA ASP A 37 11.29 -23.52 11.43
C ASP A 37 12.63 -23.57 12.20
N THR A 38 13.74 -23.35 11.51
CA THR A 38 15.07 -23.34 12.13
C THR A 38 15.19 -22.20 13.15
N ALA A 39 14.65 -21.01 12.85
CA ALA A 39 14.75 -19.86 13.72
C ALA A 39 13.99 -20.08 15.05
N VAL A 40 12.81 -20.71 15.00
CA VAL A 40 12.04 -21.09 16.21
C VAL A 40 12.75 -22.21 16.98
N LYS A 41 13.44 -23.13 16.31
CA LYS A 41 14.24 -24.17 16.98
C LYS A 41 15.46 -23.59 17.69
N GLU A 42 16.14 -22.63 17.07
CA GLU A 42 17.29 -21.92 17.65
C GLU A 42 16.86 -20.94 18.78
N SER A 43 15.58 -20.60 18.89
CA SER A 43 15.08 -19.70 19.93
C SER A 43 15.36 -20.21 21.35
N TYR A 44 15.43 -21.54 21.54
CA TYR A 44 15.68 -22.12 22.85
C TYR A 44 17.02 -21.66 23.46
N ASP A 45 18.07 -21.59 22.68
CA ASP A 45 19.38 -21.12 23.17
C ASP A 45 19.34 -19.61 23.51
N ARG A 46 18.65 -18.78 22.69
CA ARG A 46 18.44 -17.37 23.00
C ARG A 46 17.62 -17.19 24.27
N ILE A 47 16.50 -17.89 24.40
CA ILE A 47 15.59 -17.83 25.55
C ILE A 47 16.34 -18.24 26.82
N ARG A 48 17.11 -19.34 26.77
CA ARG A 48 17.89 -19.81 27.92
C ARG A 48 18.91 -18.77 28.37
N ALA A 49 19.64 -18.15 27.43
CA ALA A 49 20.60 -17.07 27.72
C ALA A 49 19.90 -15.86 28.33
N ALA A 50 18.78 -15.40 27.72
CA ALA A 50 17.99 -14.28 28.21
C ALA A 50 17.47 -14.51 29.63
N ILE A 51 16.90 -15.69 29.92
CA ILE A 51 16.43 -16.07 31.26
C ILE A 51 17.57 -16.04 32.29
N GLN A 52 18.75 -16.57 31.94
CA GLN A 52 19.92 -16.54 32.83
C GLN A 52 20.41 -15.11 33.10
N ASN A 53 20.45 -14.26 32.06
CA ASN A 53 20.92 -12.86 32.20
C ASN A 53 19.94 -12.00 33.00
N VAL A 54 18.64 -12.32 33.00
CA VAL A 54 17.63 -11.69 33.85
C VAL A 54 17.67 -12.24 35.30
N GLY A 55 18.57 -13.16 35.61
CA GLY A 55 18.83 -13.65 36.98
C GLY A 55 18.07 -14.92 37.39
N PHE A 56 17.38 -15.58 36.47
CA PHE A 56 16.67 -16.82 36.76
C PHE A 56 17.51 -18.04 36.38
N LYS A 57 17.56 -19.01 37.29
CA LYS A 57 18.14 -20.35 37.05
C LYS A 57 17.03 -21.35 36.84
N LEU A 58 17.04 -22.01 35.69
CA LEU A 58 16.12 -23.10 35.39
C LEU A 58 16.68 -24.41 35.97
N SER A 59 15.86 -25.15 36.69
CA SER A 59 16.22 -26.49 37.17
C SER A 59 16.23 -27.47 36.00
N PRO A 60 17.15 -28.46 35.98
CA PRO A 60 17.12 -29.50 34.96
C PRO A 60 15.77 -30.22 34.92
N ALA A 61 15.16 -30.23 33.72
CA ALA A 61 13.89 -30.90 33.48
C ALA A 61 13.77 -31.29 32.00
N ASP A 62 13.00 -32.33 31.70
CA ASP A 62 12.56 -32.58 30.32
C ASP A 62 11.48 -31.55 29.98
N LEU A 63 11.79 -30.76 28.97
CA LEU A 63 10.94 -29.70 28.48
C LEU A 63 10.30 -30.12 27.15
N THR A 64 9.01 -30.30 27.14
CA THR A 64 8.24 -30.58 25.94
C THR A 64 7.38 -29.37 25.59
N ILE A 65 7.58 -28.82 24.39
CA ILE A 65 6.84 -27.67 23.86
C ILE A 65 6.09 -28.09 22.60
N ASN A 66 4.81 -27.75 22.53
CA ASN A 66 3.98 -27.96 21.36
C ASN A 66 3.38 -26.63 20.87
N LEU A 67 3.53 -26.34 19.57
CA LEU A 67 2.99 -25.15 18.90
C LEU A 67 1.76 -25.54 18.08
N SER A 68 0.57 -25.20 18.53
CA SER A 68 -0.71 -25.55 17.89
C SER A 68 -1.34 -24.31 17.20
N PRO A 69 -1.98 -24.47 16.02
CA PRO A 69 -2.24 -25.71 15.28
C PRO A 69 -1.02 -26.23 14.51
N ALA A 70 -0.94 -27.54 14.28
CA ALA A 70 0.23 -28.20 13.67
C ALA A 70 0.31 -28.07 12.14
N ASP A 71 -0.76 -27.63 11.48
CA ASP A 71 -0.83 -27.42 10.03
C ASP A 71 -0.24 -26.08 9.58
N ILE A 72 -0.09 -25.13 10.50
CA ILE A 72 0.52 -23.82 10.23
C ILE A 72 2.02 -23.89 10.57
N ARG A 73 2.87 -23.48 9.63
CA ARG A 73 4.29 -23.33 9.86
C ARG A 73 4.56 -22.05 10.67
N LYS A 74 5.40 -22.17 11.71
CA LYS A 74 5.82 -21.05 12.56
C LYS A 74 7.20 -20.60 12.13
N GLU A 75 7.32 -19.34 11.75
CA GLU A 75 8.55 -18.77 11.18
C GLU A 75 9.02 -17.53 11.97
N GLY A 76 10.33 -17.46 12.22
CA GLY A 76 10.97 -16.30 12.81
C GLY A 76 11.04 -16.29 14.32
N SER A 77 11.42 -15.13 14.89
CA SER A 77 11.79 -14.95 16.30
C SER A 77 10.69 -14.36 17.19
N GLY A 78 9.52 -14.02 16.61
CA GLY A 78 8.42 -13.38 17.33
C GLY A 78 7.83 -14.21 18.48
N TYR A 79 8.13 -15.51 18.52
CA TYR A 79 7.66 -16.44 19.54
C TYR A 79 8.50 -16.44 20.82
N ASP A 80 9.70 -15.83 20.79
CA ASP A 80 10.67 -15.91 21.88
C ASP A 80 10.07 -15.49 23.22
N LEU A 81 9.32 -14.39 23.26
CA LEU A 81 8.70 -13.90 24.48
C LEU A 81 7.68 -14.88 25.04
N SER A 82 6.75 -15.37 24.24
CA SER A 82 5.71 -16.30 24.69
C SER A 82 6.27 -17.66 25.09
N LEU A 83 7.31 -18.13 24.42
CA LEU A 83 8.06 -19.34 24.80
C LEU A 83 8.78 -19.15 26.16
N ALA A 84 9.48 -18.01 26.35
CA ALA A 84 10.19 -17.70 27.58
C ALA A 84 9.25 -17.64 28.80
N ILE A 85 8.13 -16.94 28.67
CA ILE A 85 7.14 -16.83 29.74
C ILE A 85 6.49 -18.20 30.02
N GLY A 86 6.18 -18.98 28.99
CA GLY A 86 5.67 -20.35 29.17
C GLY A 86 6.65 -21.26 29.92
N ILE A 87 7.93 -21.20 29.60
CA ILE A 87 9.00 -21.95 30.29
C ILE A 87 9.14 -21.50 31.74
N LEU A 88 9.17 -20.19 31.99
CA LEU A 88 9.26 -19.62 33.34
C LEU A 88 8.05 -19.99 34.21
N ALA A 89 6.85 -19.91 33.65
CA ALA A 89 5.64 -20.29 34.35
C ALA A 89 5.62 -21.80 34.67
N ALA A 90 6.06 -22.66 33.77
CA ALA A 90 6.19 -24.08 34.01
C ALA A 90 7.20 -24.41 35.12
N HIS A 91 8.23 -23.58 35.33
CA HIS A 91 9.18 -23.67 36.45
C HIS A 91 8.70 -22.92 37.70
N GLY A 92 7.45 -22.42 37.75
CA GLY A 92 6.90 -21.70 38.88
C GLY A 92 7.57 -20.36 39.19
N LYS A 93 8.17 -19.71 38.16
CA LYS A 93 8.83 -18.39 38.29
C LYS A 93 7.93 -17.23 37.83
N VAL A 94 6.86 -17.53 37.13
CA VAL A 94 5.82 -16.60 36.67
C VAL A 94 4.46 -17.15 37.08
N CYS A 95 3.59 -16.28 37.59
CA CYS A 95 2.21 -16.62 37.91
C CYS A 95 1.43 -16.90 36.62
N ASP A 96 0.71 -18.03 36.58
CA ASP A 96 0.01 -18.49 35.37
C ASP A 96 -1.48 -18.09 35.33
N GLU A 97 -2.02 -17.51 36.41
CA GLU A 97 -3.44 -17.16 36.52
C GLU A 97 -3.96 -16.27 35.38
N MET A 98 -3.18 -15.29 34.96
CA MET A 98 -3.57 -14.32 33.93
C MET A 98 -3.05 -14.68 32.54
N LEU A 99 -2.21 -15.71 32.35
CA LEU A 99 -1.57 -16.01 31.05
C LEU A 99 -2.57 -16.27 29.93
N HIS A 100 -3.78 -16.78 30.28
CA HIS A 100 -4.81 -17.05 29.28
C HIS A 100 -5.54 -15.82 28.77
N ASP A 101 -5.42 -14.69 29.45
CA ASP A 101 -6.03 -13.41 29.09
C ASP A 101 -5.18 -12.59 28.10
N PHE A 102 -3.90 -12.92 27.99
CA PHE A 102 -2.94 -12.13 27.22
C PHE A 102 -2.29 -12.89 26.06
N MET A 103 -2.19 -12.21 24.93
CA MET A 103 -1.33 -12.64 23.83
C MET A 103 0.04 -11.99 23.99
N LEU A 104 1.12 -12.72 23.71
CA LEU A 104 2.49 -12.32 23.93
C LEU A 104 3.26 -12.46 22.62
N ILE A 105 3.92 -11.39 22.15
CA ILE A 105 4.75 -11.46 20.96
C ILE A 105 5.96 -10.53 21.10
N GLY A 106 7.13 -11.00 20.70
CA GLY A 106 8.38 -10.23 20.73
C GLY A 106 9.59 -11.12 20.57
N GLU A 107 10.62 -10.59 19.91
CA GLU A 107 11.93 -11.24 19.83
C GLU A 107 12.74 -10.90 21.08
N LEU A 108 13.52 -11.85 21.60
CA LEU A 108 14.41 -11.66 22.74
C LEU A 108 15.87 -11.49 22.31
N GLY A 109 16.52 -10.45 22.82
CA GLY A 109 17.96 -10.37 22.87
C GLY A 109 18.54 -11.32 23.93
N LEU A 110 19.83 -11.69 23.80
CA LEU A 110 20.53 -12.51 24.80
C LEU A 110 20.59 -11.85 26.16
N ASP A 111 20.50 -10.52 26.21
CA ASP A 111 20.46 -9.68 27.41
C ASP A 111 19.06 -9.59 28.05
N GLY A 112 18.06 -10.22 27.43
CA GLY A 112 16.67 -10.18 27.87
C GLY A 112 15.89 -8.96 27.42
N GLN A 113 16.47 -8.08 26.57
CA GLN A 113 15.74 -6.96 25.98
C GLN A 113 14.76 -7.46 24.90
N LEU A 114 13.59 -6.85 24.81
CA LEU A 114 12.62 -7.11 23.78
C LEU A 114 12.98 -6.31 22.52
N LYS A 115 12.87 -6.95 21.36
CA LYS A 115 13.11 -6.35 20.05
C LYS A 115 11.82 -6.33 19.24
N PRO A 116 11.61 -5.26 18.42
CA PRO A 116 10.41 -5.10 17.64
C PRO A 116 10.23 -6.21 16.60
N VAL A 117 8.97 -6.50 16.30
CA VAL A 117 8.54 -7.46 15.29
C VAL A 117 7.61 -6.80 14.27
N ASN A 118 7.54 -7.36 13.06
CA ASN A 118 6.70 -6.82 12.00
C ASN A 118 5.28 -7.40 12.05
N GLY A 119 4.29 -6.66 11.55
CA GLY A 119 2.91 -7.15 11.42
C GLY A 119 2.10 -7.10 12.72
N ILE A 120 2.53 -6.28 13.68
CA ILE A 120 1.86 -6.19 15.00
C ILE A 120 0.42 -5.70 14.89
N LEU A 121 0.10 -4.85 13.92
CA LEU A 121 -1.29 -4.43 13.71
C LEU A 121 -2.20 -5.63 13.38
N SER A 122 -1.73 -6.56 12.54
CA SER A 122 -2.46 -7.80 12.24
C SER A 122 -2.65 -8.68 13.49
N VAL A 123 -1.61 -8.75 14.33
CA VAL A 123 -1.66 -9.49 15.61
C VAL A 123 -2.67 -8.87 16.57
N ALA A 124 -2.67 -7.54 16.71
CA ALA A 124 -3.61 -6.83 17.58
C ALA A 124 -5.07 -7.00 17.12
N ILE A 125 -5.32 -6.91 15.79
CA ILE A 125 -6.65 -7.20 15.22
C ILE A 125 -7.08 -8.63 15.54
N ARG A 126 -6.17 -9.59 15.47
CA ARG A 126 -6.46 -10.99 15.81
C ARG A 126 -6.72 -11.18 17.30
N ALA A 127 -5.90 -10.61 18.17
CA ALA A 127 -6.07 -10.68 19.62
C ALA A 127 -7.44 -10.15 20.06
N ARG A 128 -7.86 -9.00 19.52
CA ARG A 128 -9.20 -8.46 19.74
C ARG A 128 -10.31 -9.39 19.26
N LYS A 129 -10.18 -9.95 18.04
CA LYS A 129 -11.16 -10.88 17.47
C LYS A 129 -11.34 -12.13 18.31
N ASP A 130 -10.26 -12.65 18.87
CA ASP A 130 -10.24 -13.83 19.74
C ASP A 130 -10.58 -13.49 21.21
N LYS A 131 -10.89 -12.20 21.49
CA LYS A 131 -11.34 -11.70 22.80
C LYS A 131 -10.29 -11.83 23.91
N PHE A 132 -9.01 -11.72 23.57
CA PHE A 132 -7.99 -11.52 24.59
C PHE A 132 -8.21 -10.18 25.30
N LYS A 133 -7.95 -10.14 26.60
CA LYS A 133 -8.01 -8.92 27.39
C LYS A 133 -6.92 -7.94 26.95
N GLY A 134 -5.72 -8.47 26.70
CA GLY A 134 -4.60 -7.63 26.30
C GLY A 134 -3.55 -8.32 25.44
N LEU A 135 -2.65 -7.46 24.94
CA LEU A 135 -1.52 -7.84 24.12
C LEU A 135 -0.24 -7.24 24.71
N ILE A 136 0.76 -8.08 24.94
CA ILE A 136 2.09 -7.67 25.41
C ILE A 136 3.06 -7.71 24.24
N VAL A 137 3.70 -6.57 23.97
CA VAL A 137 4.59 -6.34 22.81
C VAL A 137 5.84 -5.56 23.23
N PRO A 138 6.91 -5.57 22.42
CA PRO A 138 8.01 -4.62 22.57
C PRO A 138 7.51 -3.18 22.55
N ILE A 139 8.15 -2.31 23.33
CA ILE A 139 7.73 -0.90 23.50
C ILE A 139 7.62 -0.16 22.15
N GLU A 140 8.51 -0.45 21.21
CA GLU A 140 8.50 0.15 19.87
C GLU A 140 7.24 -0.22 19.07
N ASN A 141 6.65 -1.37 19.33
CA ASN A 141 5.42 -1.82 18.67
C ASN A 141 4.14 -1.39 19.38
N ALA A 142 4.24 -0.85 20.59
CA ALA A 142 3.08 -0.60 21.44
C ALA A 142 2.09 0.39 20.81
N ARG A 143 2.58 1.49 20.23
CA ARG A 143 1.71 2.49 19.58
C ARG A 143 1.00 1.93 18.36
N GLU A 144 1.68 1.10 17.55
CA GLU A 144 1.09 0.43 16.39
C GLU A 144 -0.06 -0.51 16.82
N ALA A 145 0.16 -1.32 17.84
CA ALA A 145 -0.86 -2.23 18.36
C ALA A 145 -2.05 -1.48 18.99
N ALA A 146 -1.78 -0.38 19.70
CA ALA A 146 -2.78 0.42 20.42
C ALA A 146 -3.73 1.23 19.48
N VAL A 147 -3.50 1.20 18.17
CA VAL A 147 -4.46 1.68 17.17
C VAL A 147 -5.77 0.87 17.20
N VAL A 148 -5.71 -0.39 17.63
CA VAL A 148 -6.87 -1.28 17.72
C VAL A 148 -7.64 -0.98 19.01
N GLU A 149 -8.85 -0.41 18.88
CA GLU A 149 -9.76 -0.13 19.99
C GLU A 149 -10.20 -1.42 20.69
N ASP A 150 -10.59 -1.36 21.96
CA ASP A 150 -11.07 -2.48 22.78
C ASP A 150 -10.02 -3.60 23.00
N LEU A 151 -8.73 -3.26 23.09
CA LEU A 151 -7.64 -4.16 23.45
C LEU A 151 -6.64 -3.41 24.33
N GLU A 152 -6.33 -3.93 25.52
CA GLU A 152 -5.29 -3.36 26.36
C GLU A 152 -3.91 -3.73 25.79
N VAL A 153 -3.10 -2.74 25.43
CA VAL A 153 -1.76 -2.98 24.87
C VAL A 153 -0.69 -2.55 25.85
N TYR A 154 0.19 -3.47 26.20
CA TYR A 154 1.30 -3.23 27.13
C TYR A 154 2.64 -3.29 26.39
N GLY A 155 3.28 -2.12 26.24
CA GLY A 155 4.63 -2.01 25.69
C GLY A 155 5.68 -2.29 26.76
N MET A 156 6.52 -3.30 26.55
CA MET A 156 7.56 -3.71 27.49
C MET A 156 8.95 -3.58 26.89
N ASN A 157 9.95 -3.25 27.70
CA ASN A 157 11.33 -3.14 27.24
C ASN A 157 12.10 -4.47 27.38
N SER A 158 11.75 -5.28 28.37
CA SER A 158 12.53 -6.47 28.72
C SER A 158 11.67 -7.64 29.19
N LEU A 159 12.25 -8.83 29.18
CA LEU A 159 11.68 -10.02 29.79
C LEU A 159 11.42 -9.83 31.29
N ALA A 160 12.26 -9.05 31.99
CA ALA A 160 12.09 -8.74 33.41
C ALA A 160 10.80 -7.94 33.66
N ASP A 161 10.46 -6.99 32.78
CA ASP A 161 9.23 -6.21 32.87
C ASP A 161 8.00 -7.13 32.75
N VAL A 162 8.02 -8.06 31.79
CA VAL A 162 6.93 -9.01 31.57
C VAL A 162 6.76 -9.97 32.76
N ILE A 163 7.87 -10.45 33.34
CA ILE A 163 7.85 -11.27 34.56
C ILE A 163 7.24 -10.49 35.73
N SER A 164 7.66 -9.23 35.90
CA SER A 164 7.15 -8.35 36.95
C SER A 164 5.65 -8.08 36.78
N PHE A 165 5.19 -7.89 35.55
CA PHE A 165 3.76 -7.71 35.23
C PHE A 165 2.91 -8.89 35.73
N PHE A 166 3.28 -10.12 35.36
CA PHE A 166 2.50 -11.32 35.76
C PHE A 166 2.62 -11.65 37.23
N ASN A 167 3.71 -11.29 37.88
CA ASN A 167 3.93 -11.53 39.31
C ASN A 167 3.39 -10.39 40.20
N GLY A 168 2.71 -9.37 39.63
CA GLY A 168 2.15 -8.27 40.41
C GLY A 168 3.20 -7.32 41.01
N GLY A 169 4.42 -7.31 40.47
CA GLY A 169 5.55 -6.54 41.03
C GLY A 169 5.54 -5.07 40.71
N ALA A 170 5.12 -4.65 39.52
CA ALA A 170 5.04 -3.27 39.08
C ALA A 170 3.69 -2.98 38.43
N ALA A 171 3.18 -1.76 38.61
CA ALA A 171 2.01 -1.28 37.88
C ALA A 171 2.45 -0.83 36.49
N PHE A 172 1.96 -1.50 35.46
CA PHE A 172 2.14 -1.10 34.07
C PHE A 172 0.83 -0.51 33.56
N GLU A 173 0.90 0.63 32.91
CA GLU A 173 -0.27 1.24 32.29
C GLU A 173 -0.36 0.82 30.83
N PRO A 174 -1.56 0.55 30.31
CA PRO A 174 -1.74 0.25 28.89
C PRO A 174 -1.40 1.47 28.04
N THR A 175 -0.78 1.23 26.89
CA THR A 175 -0.51 2.26 25.89
C THR A 175 -1.82 2.71 25.24
N VAL A 176 -2.12 4.00 25.33
CA VAL A 176 -3.32 4.59 24.77
C VAL A 176 -2.95 5.46 23.56
N VAL A 177 -3.62 5.26 22.44
CA VAL A 177 -3.51 6.07 21.22
C VAL A 177 -4.90 6.58 20.86
N ASP A 178 -5.05 7.89 20.79
CA ASP A 178 -6.27 8.48 20.20
C ASP A 178 -6.17 8.40 18.66
N THR A 179 -6.53 7.25 18.12
CA THR A 179 -6.46 6.92 16.69
C THR A 179 -7.16 7.95 15.82
N LYS A 180 -8.34 8.44 16.25
CA LYS A 180 -9.10 9.44 15.49
C LYS A 180 -8.38 10.79 15.48
N LYS A 181 -7.92 11.25 16.63
CA LYS A 181 -7.21 12.52 16.74
C LYS A 181 -5.91 12.50 15.93
N GLU A 182 -5.09 11.46 16.05
CA GLU A 182 -3.85 11.31 15.27
C GLU A 182 -4.13 11.26 13.77
N PHE A 183 -5.15 10.51 13.35
CA PHE A 183 -5.56 10.41 11.96
C PHE A 183 -5.95 11.77 11.37
N TYR A 184 -6.88 12.49 12.00
CA TYR A 184 -7.37 13.77 11.47
C TYR A 184 -6.30 14.88 11.54
N THR A 185 -5.39 14.84 12.50
CA THR A 185 -4.31 15.83 12.59
C THR A 185 -3.30 15.68 11.46
N GLN A 186 -3.00 14.44 11.05
CA GLN A 186 -1.98 14.15 10.03
C GLN A 186 -2.54 14.10 8.60
N GLN A 187 -3.85 14.01 8.43
CA GLN A 187 -4.53 13.77 7.16
C GLN A 187 -4.20 14.81 6.07
N TYR A 188 -4.03 16.08 6.44
CA TYR A 188 -3.84 17.20 5.50
C TYR A 188 -2.42 17.80 5.52
N THR A 189 -1.49 17.25 6.27
CA THR A 189 -0.10 17.72 6.30
C THR A 189 0.62 17.24 5.05
N CYS A 190 0.66 18.05 3.99
CA CYS A 190 1.43 17.75 2.78
C CYS A 190 2.49 18.84 2.56
N ASP A 191 3.75 18.44 2.43
CA ASP A 191 4.87 19.37 2.22
C ASP A 191 4.94 19.91 0.78
N LEU A 192 4.21 19.28 -0.15
CA LEU A 192 4.21 19.61 -1.59
C LEU A 192 2.87 20.21 -1.99
N ASP A 193 2.90 21.36 -2.67
CA ASP A 193 1.71 22.09 -3.14
C ASP A 193 1.77 22.35 -4.64
N PHE A 194 0.61 22.30 -5.33
CA PHE A 194 0.48 22.68 -6.73
C PHE A 194 0.68 24.18 -6.96
N ALA A 195 0.60 25.01 -5.92
CA ALA A 195 0.96 26.42 -5.99
C ALA A 195 2.41 26.65 -6.46
N ASP A 196 3.33 25.71 -6.19
CA ASP A 196 4.71 25.77 -6.65
C ASP A 196 4.85 25.51 -8.16
N VAL A 197 3.83 24.95 -8.80
CA VAL A 197 3.84 24.61 -10.23
C VAL A 197 3.38 25.82 -11.04
N LYS A 198 4.32 26.46 -11.71
CA LYS A 198 4.04 27.61 -12.57
C LYS A 198 3.63 27.14 -13.98
N GLY A 199 2.50 27.65 -14.49
CA GLY A 199 1.95 27.23 -15.78
C GLY A 199 1.45 25.78 -15.78
N GLN A 200 1.53 25.11 -16.94
CA GLN A 200 1.11 23.71 -17.13
C GLN A 200 -0.38 23.46 -16.84
N GLU A 201 -1.24 24.43 -17.18
CA GLU A 201 -2.68 24.36 -16.81
C GLU A 201 -3.38 23.13 -17.39
N SER A 202 -3.02 22.71 -18.60
CA SER A 202 -3.56 21.48 -19.22
C SER A 202 -3.16 20.22 -18.45
N VAL A 203 -1.92 20.18 -17.92
CA VAL A 203 -1.44 19.04 -17.13
C VAL A 203 -2.08 19.04 -15.75
N LYS A 204 -2.22 20.21 -15.10
CA LYS A 204 -2.92 20.35 -13.84
C LYS A 204 -4.37 19.88 -13.98
N ARG A 205 -5.06 20.27 -15.07
CA ARG A 205 -6.42 19.82 -15.38
C ARG A 205 -6.49 18.31 -15.57
N ALA A 206 -5.57 17.72 -16.34
CA ALA A 206 -5.50 16.27 -16.51
C ALA A 206 -5.30 15.52 -15.18
N LEU A 207 -4.44 16.05 -14.29
CA LEU A 207 -4.20 15.46 -12.96
C LEU A 207 -5.40 15.67 -12.00
N GLU A 208 -6.11 16.81 -12.11
CA GLU A 208 -7.38 17.03 -11.39
C GLU A 208 -8.45 16.01 -11.80
N VAL A 209 -8.66 15.81 -13.11
CA VAL A 209 -9.58 14.80 -13.64
C VAL A 209 -9.17 13.40 -13.17
N ALA A 210 -7.87 13.10 -13.22
CA ALA A 210 -7.33 11.83 -12.78
C ALA A 210 -7.57 11.59 -11.29
N ALA A 211 -7.31 12.58 -10.42
CA ALA A 211 -7.56 12.50 -8.98
C ALA A 211 -9.05 12.34 -8.65
N ALA A 212 -9.91 13.08 -9.36
CA ALA A 212 -11.35 13.02 -9.18
C ALA A 212 -11.95 11.66 -9.55
N GLY A 213 -11.50 11.07 -10.67
CA GLY A 213 -12.03 9.78 -11.17
C GLY A 213 -11.24 8.54 -10.75
N GLY A 214 -10.04 8.70 -10.17
CA GLY A 214 -9.13 7.60 -9.89
C GLY A 214 -8.51 7.01 -11.16
N HIS A 215 -8.29 7.84 -12.19
CA HIS A 215 -7.80 7.42 -13.50
C HIS A 215 -6.28 7.28 -13.54
N ASN A 216 -5.80 6.27 -14.26
CA ASN A 216 -4.38 6.08 -14.52
C ASN A 216 -3.87 7.10 -15.56
N VAL A 217 -2.67 7.62 -15.36
CA VAL A 217 -2.10 8.72 -16.16
C VAL A 217 -0.71 8.39 -16.68
N ILE A 218 -0.42 8.80 -17.91
CA ILE A 218 0.95 8.87 -18.42
C ILE A 218 1.29 10.30 -18.82
N LEU A 219 2.41 10.80 -18.31
CA LEU A 219 2.96 12.13 -18.61
C LEU A 219 4.08 12.00 -19.65
N ILE A 220 3.94 12.65 -20.81
CA ILE A 220 4.88 12.54 -21.91
C ILE A 220 5.44 13.92 -22.20
N GLY A 221 6.76 14.05 -22.22
CA GLY A 221 7.37 15.35 -22.51
C GLY A 221 8.90 15.31 -22.44
N PRO A 222 9.57 16.37 -22.86
CA PRO A 222 11.03 16.44 -22.89
C PRO A 222 11.63 16.39 -21.46
N PRO A 223 12.92 16.10 -21.34
CA PRO A 223 13.64 16.20 -20.07
C PRO A 223 13.48 17.59 -19.47
N GLY A 224 13.35 17.68 -18.13
CA GLY A 224 13.21 18.96 -17.43
C GLY A 224 11.83 19.63 -17.53
N SER A 225 10.83 19.04 -18.17
CA SER A 225 9.47 19.60 -18.28
C SER A 225 8.63 19.54 -16.98
N GLY A 226 9.16 18.96 -15.89
CA GLY A 226 8.49 18.93 -14.58
C GLY A 226 7.57 17.73 -14.33
N LYS A 227 7.59 16.68 -15.16
CA LYS A 227 6.74 15.47 -15.05
C LYS A 227 6.76 14.86 -13.64
N SER A 228 7.95 14.52 -13.14
CA SER A 228 8.13 13.90 -11.83
C SER A 228 7.76 14.85 -10.67
N MET A 229 7.96 16.16 -10.84
CA MET A 229 7.57 17.19 -9.89
C MET A 229 6.03 17.24 -9.74
N MET A 230 5.29 17.19 -10.83
CA MET A 230 3.82 17.19 -10.82
C MET A 230 3.26 15.88 -10.28
N ALA A 231 3.83 14.74 -10.67
CA ALA A 231 3.42 13.44 -10.16
C ALA A 231 3.54 13.34 -8.63
N LYS A 232 4.64 13.86 -8.04
CA LYS A 232 4.85 13.86 -6.58
C LYS A 232 3.83 14.71 -5.82
N ARG A 233 3.20 15.71 -6.46
CA ARG A 233 2.18 16.57 -5.87
C ARG A 233 0.76 15.98 -5.95
N LEU A 234 0.56 14.93 -6.75
CA LEU A 234 -0.75 14.33 -6.94
C LEU A 234 -1.45 13.93 -5.62
N PRO A 235 -0.78 13.35 -4.62
CA PRO A 235 -1.42 13.03 -3.34
C PRO A 235 -2.04 14.25 -2.65
N SER A 236 -1.51 15.47 -2.85
CA SER A 236 -2.04 16.70 -2.23
C SER A 236 -3.42 17.11 -2.73
N ILE A 237 -3.82 16.67 -3.91
CA ILE A 237 -5.14 16.97 -4.51
C ILE A 237 -6.09 15.76 -4.50
N MET A 238 -5.60 14.56 -4.14
CA MET A 238 -6.45 13.38 -4.02
C MET A 238 -7.39 13.52 -2.80
N PRO A 239 -8.56 12.85 -2.82
CA PRO A 239 -9.39 12.72 -1.63
C PRO A 239 -8.58 12.13 -0.47
N PRO A 240 -8.76 12.61 0.77
CA PRO A 240 -8.06 12.04 1.92
C PRO A 240 -8.45 10.56 2.11
N LEU A 241 -7.62 9.81 2.84
CA LEU A 241 -7.97 8.45 3.24
C LEU A 241 -9.18 8.48 4.19
N SER A 242 -10.06 7.49 4.10
CA SER A 242 -10.94 7.15 5.20
C SER A 242 -10.16 6.42 6.30
N LEU A 243 -10.70 6.36 7.51
CA LEU A 243 -10.06 5.61 8.60
C LEU A 243 -9.90 4.12 8.25
N ALA A 244 -10.88 3.54 7.55
CA ALA A 244 -10.82 2.15 7.09
C ALA A 244 -9.69 1.93 6.06
N GLU A 245 -9.59 2.81 5.04
CA GLU A 245 -8.48 2.77 4.07
C GLU A 245 -7.12 2.98 4.75
N SER A 246 -7.05 3.85 5.77
CA SER A 246 -5.85 4.10 6.55
C SER A 246 -5.40 2.85 7.31
N LEU A 247 -6.31 2.16 8.00
CA LEU A 247 -6.02 0.91 8.72
C LEU A 247 -5.54 -0.20 7.77
N GLU A 248 -6.22 -0.41 6.65
CA GLU A 248 -5.83 -1.39 5.64
C GLU A 248 -4.43 -1.10 5.05
N THR A 249 -4.17 0.17 4.73
CA THR A 249 -2.86 0.62 4.23
C THR A 249 -1.78 0.44 5.29
N THR A 250 -2.06 0.80 6.54
CA THR A 250 -1.14 0.64 7.66
C THR A 250 -0.79 -0.83 7.89
N GLN A 251 -1.76 -1.73 7.78
CA GLN A 251 -1.56 -3.17 7.94
C GLN A 251 -0.58 -3.73 6.90
N ILE A 252 -0.67 -3.29 5.63
CA ILE A 252 0.28 -3.68 4.57
C ILE A 252 1.70 -3.22 4.92
N HIS A 253 1.84 -1.96 5.34
CA HIS A 253 3.14 -1.39 5.70
C HIS A 253 3.73 -2.00 6.98
N SER A 254 2.90 -2.36 7.95
CA SER A 254 3.26 -3.08 9.16
C SER A 254 3.90 -4.44 8.82
N VAL A 255 3.21 -5.25 8.00
CA VAL A 255 3.71 -6.57 7.55
C VAL A 255 5.00 -6.44 6.73
N ALA A 256 5.12 -5.38 5.93
CA ALA A 256 6.35 -5.09 5.17
C ALA A 256 7.52 -4.61 6.05
N GLY A 257 7.30 -4.31 7.34
CA GLY A 257 8.32 -3.70 8.22
C GLY A 257 8.73 -2.29 7.77
N LYS A 258 7.78 -1.53 7.22
CA LYS A 258 7.99 -0.17 6.69
C LYS A 258 7.20 0.89 7.44
N LEU A 259 6.57 0.53 8.53
CA LEU A 259 5.91 1.47 9.42
C LEU A 259 6.94 2.13 10.35
N SER A 260 6.82 3.44 10.56
CA SER A 260 7.65 4.17 11.53
C SER A 260 7.06 4.02 12.93
N TYR A 261 7.89 3.77 13.92
CA TYR A 261 7.46 3.65 15.32
C TYR A 261 6.78 4.92 15.87
N ASP A 262 7.17 6.10 15.35
CA ASP A 262 6.58 7.38 15.74
C ASP A 262 5.21 7.64 15.11
N LYS A 263 4.91 6.96 13.99
CA LYS A 263 3.66 7.12 13.24
C LYS A 263 2.92 5.79 13.18
N PRO A 264 2.05 5.53 14.16
CA PRO A 264 1.37 4.23 14.28
C PRO A 264 0.34 3.99 13.17
N LEU A 265 -0.06 5.05 12.45
CA LEU A 265 -1.08 5.01 11.41
C LEU A 265 -0.65 5.81 10.19
N ILE A 266 -0.92 5.28 9.00
CA ILE A 266 -0.73 5.98 7.73
C ILE A 266 -1.98 6.81 7.46
N ALA A 267 -1.90 8.13 7.69
CA ALA A 267 -3.01 9.06 7.48
C ALA A 267 -3.03 9.70 6.09
N GLN A 268 -1.94 9.58 5.33
CA GLN A 268 -1.79 10.15 3.99
C GLN A 268 -1.72 9.05 2.94
N ARG A 269 -2.18 9.35 1.72
CA ARG A 269 -2.07 8.42 0.60
C ARG A 269 -0.60 8.12 0.27
N PRO A 270 -0.16 6.86 0.27
CA PRO A 270 1.20 6.49 -0.07
C PRO A 270 1.58 6.95 -1.48
N PHE A 271 2.81 7.44 -1.64
CA PHE A 271 3.42 7.69 -2.94
C PHE A 271 4.64 6.79 -3.09
N ARG A 272 4.54 5.78 -3.97
CA ARG A 272 5.62 4.83 -4.23
C ARG A 272 6.24 5.11 -5.59
N SER A 273 7.55 5.25 -5.61
CA SER A 273 8.30 5.55 -6.83
C SER A 273 9.54 4.65 -6.91
N PRO A 274 9.36 3.37 -7.26
CA PRO A 274 10.49 2.46 -7.43
C PRO A 274 11.35 2.87 -8.62
N HIS A 275 12.66 2.66 -8.49
CA HIS A 275 13.60 2.91 -9.58
C HIS A 275 13.40 1.88 -10.71
N HIS A 276 13.72 2.23 -11.97
CA HIS A 276 13.52 1.36 -13.13
C HIS A 276 14.30 0.03 -13.07
N THR A 277 15.35 -0.07 -12.22
CA THR A 277 16.11 -1.31 -11.96
C THR A 277 15.43 -2.26 -10.97
N VAL A 278 14.25 -1.92 -10.46
CA VAL A 278 13.50 -2.76 -9.52
C VAL A 278 13.24 -4.15 -10.11
N SER A 279 13.46 -5.19 -9.30
CA SER A 279 13.16 -6.57 -9.72
C SER A 279 11.66 -6.84 -9.73
N GLN A 280 11.24 -7.84 -10.52
CA GLN A 280 9.84 -8.28 -10.54
C GLN A 280 9.34 -8.64 -9.13
N VAL A 281 10.16 -9.35 -8.33
CA VAL A 281 9.80 -9.76 -6.95
C VAL A 281 9.67 -8.54 -6.04
N ALA A 282 10.53 -7.53 -6.15
CA ALA A 282 10.39 -6.32 -5.36
C ALA A 282 9.15 -5.51 -5.77
N MET A 283 8.76 -5.55 -7.06
CA MET A 283 7.54 -4.91 -7.55
C MET A 283 6.28 -5.60 -7.00
N THR A 284 6.17 -6.90 -7.15
CA THR A 284 4.94 -7.67 -6.82
C THR A 284 4.90 -8.18 -5.40
N GLY A 285 6.03 -8.31 -4.77
CA GLY A 285 6.18 -9.00 -3.50
C GLY A 285 6.63 -10.46 -3.68
N GLY A 286 6.99 -11.10 -2.58
CA GLY A 286 7.46 -12.48 -2.57
C GLY A 286 8.45 -12.79 -1.46
N GLY A 287 9.44 -13.61 -1.79
CA GLY A 287 10.36 -14.17 -0.80
C GLY A 287 9.75 -15.35 -0.06
N ASN A 288 10.46 -15.84 0.98
CA ASN A 288 10.02 -17.00 1.75
C ASN A 288 8.74 -16.73 2.56
N ARG A 289 8.55 -15.48 3.02
CA ARG A 289 7.40 -15.03 3.80
C ARG A 289 6.31 -14.38 2.96
N ALA A 290 6.41 -14.44 1.60
CA ALA A 290 5.48 -13.77 0.67
C ALA A 290 5.17 -12.32 1.05
N LEU A 291 6.19 -11.53 1.41
CA LEU A 291 6.02 -10.13 1.82
C LEU A 291 5.45 -9.26 0.68
N PRO A 292 4.68 -8.20 0.99
CA PRO A 292 4.13 -7.31 -0.02
C PRO A 292 5.23 -6.53 -0.75
N GLY A 293 5.03 -6.28 -2.07
CA GLY A 293 5.92 -5.48 -2.90
C GLY A 293 5.45 -4.04 -3.06
N GLU A 294 6.12 -3.28 -3.95
CA GLU A 294 5.83 -1.87 -4.21
C GLU A 294 4.38 -1.64 -4.65
N VAL A 295 3.79 -2.58 -5.39
CA VAL A 295 2.40 -2.56 -5.86
C VAL A 295 1.42 -2.55 -4.68
N SER A 296 1.64 -3.42 -3.69
CA SER A 296 0.81 -3.48 -2.47
C SER A 296 1.11 -2.31 -1.54
N MET A 297 2.38 -1.87 -1.47
CA MET A 297 2.79 -0.69 -0.69
C MET A 297 2.19 0.62 -1.21
N ALA A 298 1.77 0.65 -2.50
CA ALA A 298 1.07 1.78 -3.11
C ALA A 298 -0.45 1.76 -2.89
N HIS A 299 -0.97 0.74 -2.18
CA HIS A 299 -2.41 0.58 -1.93
C HIS A 299 -3.03 1.86 -1.37
N ASN A 300 -4.22 2.22 -1.86
CA ASN A 300 -4.93 3.48 -1.56
C ASN A 300 -4.14 4.77 -1.85
N GLY A 301 -3.07 4.67 -2.64
CA GLY A 301 -2.18 5.78 -2.98
C GLY A 301 -1.82 5.85 -4.45
N VAL A 302 -0.57 6.19 -4.73
CA VAL A 302 -0.01 6.38 -6.07
C VAL A 302 1.20 5.48 -6.28
N LEU A 303 1.20 4.72 -7.37
CA LEU A 303 2.39 4.06 -7.90
C LEU A 303 2.91 4.87 -9.08
N PHE A 304 4.05 5.53 -8.91
CA PHE A 304 4.69 6.35 -9.93
C PHE A 304 5.89 5.64 -10.54
N LEU A 305 5.86 5.42 -11.86
CA LEU A 305 6.99 4.88 -12.61
C LEU A 305 7.57 5.97 -13.52
N ASP A 306 8.71 6.50 -13.10
CA ASP A 306 9.46 7.46 -13.91
C ASP A 306 10.25 6.73 -15.00
N GLU A 307 10.39 7.34 -16.18
CA GLU A 307 11.09 6.73 -17.32
C GLU A 307 10.54 5.33 -17.68
N LEU A 308 9.22 5.22 -17.84
CA LEU A 308 8.51 3.95 -18.04
C LEU A 308 9.16 3.00 -19.07
N PRO A 309 9.68 3.45 -20.25
CA PRO A 309 10.31 2.55 -21.22
C PRO A 309 11.67 1.98 -20.78
N GLU A 310 12.25 2.45 -19.65
CA GLU A 310 13.52 1.94 -19.13
C GLU A 310 13.34 0.76 -18.15
N PHE A 311 12.12 0.51 -17.73
CA PHE A 311 11.82 -0.68 -16.92
C PHE A 311 11.91 -1.96 -17.75
N ASN A 312 12.34 -3.04 -17.11
CA ASN A 312 12.33 -4.37 -17.72
C ASN A 312 10.90 -4.76 -18.14
N LYS A 313 10.75 -5.31 -19.35
CA LYS A 313 9.45 -5.73 -19.90
C LYS A 313 8.71 -6.68 -18.95
N SER A 314 9.41 -7.66 -18.34
CA SER A 314 8.83 -8.58 -17.36
C SER A 314 8.26 -7.85 -16.13
N THR A 315 8.93 -6.80 -15.65
CA THR A 315 8.46 -5.99 -14.52
C THR A 315 7.23 -5.16 -14.89
N LEU A 316 7.11 -4.70 -16.13
CA LEU A 316 5.91 -3.98 -16.59
C LEU A 316 4.72 -4.92 -16.80
N GLU A 317 4.94 -6.13 -17.32
CA GLU A 317 3.85 -7.08 -17.58
C GLU A 317 3.16 -7.57 -16.31
N VAL A 318 3.87 -7.65 -15.17
CA VAL A 318 3.23 -8.05 -13.90
C VAL A 318 2.27 -7.01 -13.32
N LEU A 319 2.33 -5.75 -13.80
CA LEU A 319 1.39 -4.70 -13.38
C LEU A 319 0.00 -4.88 -14.00
N ARG A 320 -0.15 -5.72 -15.03
CA ARG A 320 -1.44 -5.89 -15.73
C ARG A 320 -2.53 -6.42 -14.83
N GLN A 321 -2.22 -7.43 -14.01
CA GLN A 321 -3.17 -8.00 -13.06
C GLN A 321 -3.56 -6.99 -11.96
N PRO A 322 -2.63 -6.35 -11.22
CA PRO A 322 -2.96 -5.34 -10.23
C PRO A 322 -3.82 -4.19 -10.75
N LEU A 323 -3.55 -3.72 -11.97
CA LEU A 323 -4.31 -2.62 -12.58
C LEU A 323 -5.75 -3.01 -12.95
N GLU A 324 -6.01 -4.30 -13.13
CA GLU A 324 -7.34 -4.82 -13.48
C GLU A 324 -8.11 -5.30 -12.25
N ASP A 325 -7.48 -6.21 -11.49
CA ASP A 325 -8.11 -6.92 -10.37
C ASP A 325 -8.01 -6.17 -9.03
N ARG A 326 -7.14 -5.14 -8.92
CA ARG A 326 -6.83 -4.36 -7.70
C ARG A 326 -6.36 -5.22 -6.54
N LYS A 327 -5.83 -6.37 -6.85
CA LYS A 327 -5.23 -7.32 -5.94
C LYS A 327 -4.09 -8.06 -6.62
N ILE A 328 -3.17 -8.56 -5.82
CA ILE A 328 -2.07 -9.38 -6.29
C ILE A 328 -2.00 -10.66 -5.48
N THR A 329 -1.85 -11.78 -6.17
CA THR A 329 -1.74 -13.09 -5.55
C THR A 329 -0.30 -13.58 -5.65
N ILE A 330 0.31 -13.84 -4.50
CA ILE A 330 1.65 -14.41 -4.38
C ILE A 330 1.51 -15.89 -4.03
N SER A 331 1.73 -16.75 -5.01
CA SER A 331 1.70 -18.21 -4.79
C SER A 331 3.09 -18.76 -4.57
N ARG A 332 3.24 -19.57 -3.54
CA ARG A 332 4.45 -20.35 -3.19
C ARG A 332 4.06 -21.81 -3.00
N ALA A 333 5.05 -22.71 -3.01
CA ALA A 333 4.78 -24.14 -2.88
C ALA A 333 3.99 -24.53 -1.62
N LYS A 334 4.02 -23.69 -0.58
CA LYS A 334 3.44 -23.98 0.73
C LYS A 334 2.19 -23.18 1.06
N TYR A 335 1.99 -22.01 0.41
CA TYR A 335 0.87 -21.10 0.70
C TYR A 335 0.63 -20.13 -0.45
N THR A 336 -0.57 -19.59 -0.50
CA THR A 336 -0.97 -18.51 -1.39
C THR A 336 -1.48 -17.36 -0.56
N VAL A 337 -0.93 -16.16 -0.80
CA VAL A 337 -1.31 -14.93 -0.11
C VAL A 337 -1.83 -13.92 -1.12
N GLU A 338 -2.90 -13.25 -0.77
CA GLU A 338 -3.47 -12.17 -1.58
C GLU A 338 -3.28 -10.83 -0.85
N TYR A 339 -2.78 -9.82 -1.56
CA TYR A 339 -2.67 -8.46 -1.07
C TYR A 339 -3.55 -7.52 -1.89
N PRO A 340 -4.28 -6.59 -1.26
CA PRO A 340 -4.95 -5.53 -1.97
C PRO A 340 -3.92 -4.56 -2.58
N CYS A 341 -4.23 -4.03 -3.76
CA CYS A 341 -3.37 -3.10 -4.47
C CYS A 341 -4.19 -2.12 -5.33
N SER A 342 -5.18 -1.50 -4.71
CA SER A 342 -5.96 -0.44 -5.33
C SER A 342 -5.17 0.87 -5.29
N PHE A 343 -4.42 1.15 -6.33
CA PHE A 343 -3.61 2.36 -6.46
C PHE A 343 -3.95 3.10 -7.74
N MET A 344 -3.61 4.37 -7.79
CA MET A 344 -3.60 5.17 -9.00
C MET A 344 -2.23 5.02 -9.68
N PHE A 345 -2.22 4.51 -10.89
CA PHE A 345 -1.00 4.33 -11.67
C PHE A 345 -0.65 5.64 -12.40
N VAL A 346 0.53 6.14 -12.13
CA VAL A 346 1.09 7.32 -12.81
C VAL A 346 2.42 6.93 -13.42
N ALA A 347 2.59 7.22 -14.69
CA ALA A 347 3.85 6.97 -15.39
C ALA A 347 4.38 8.26 -16.01
N SER A 348 5.69 8.34 -16.20
CA SER A 348 6.30 9.37 -17.02
C SER A 348 7.19 8.76 -18.09
N MET A 349 7.31 9.44 -19.22
CA MET A 349 8.25 9.05 -20.27
C MET A 349 8.67 10.26 -21.13
N ASN A 350 9.78 10.11 -21.82
CA ASN A 350 10.16 11.02 -22.89
C ASN A 350 9.47 10.62 -24.20
N PRO A 351 9.27 11.55 -25.15
CA PRO A 351 8.59 11.24 -26.41
C PRO A 351 9.43 10.37 -27.37
N CYS A 352 10.75 10.29 -27.15
CA CYS A 352 11.70 9.49 -27.93
C CYS A 352 12.98 9.25 -27.12
N PRO A 353 13.95 8.43 -27.59
CA PRO A 353 15.21 8.20 -26.89
C PRO A 353 16.04 9.45 -26.59
N CYS A 354 16.09 10.44 -27.51
CA CYS A 354 16.79 11.71 -27.24
C CYS A 354 15.97 12.69 -26.40
N GLY A 355 14.64 12.47 -26.27
CA GLY A 355 13.75 13.29 -25.45
C GLY A 355 13.09 14.48 -26.14
N TYR A 356 13.43 14.79 -27.41
CA TYR A 356 13.05 16.05 -28.06
C TYR A 356 12.10 15.89 -29.25
N TYR A 357 11.50 14.73 -29.46
CA TYR A 357 10.55 14.56 -30.55
C TYR A 357 9.30 15.42 -30.32
N GLY A 358 8.97 16.26 -31.29
CA GLY A 358 7.88 17.24 -31.20
C GLY A 358 8.21 18.49 -30.38
N ASP A 359 9.45 18.66 -29.89
CA ASP A 359 9.85 19.87 -29.18
C ASP A 359 10.08 21.02 -30.16
N PRO A 360 9.44 22.20 -29.99
CA PRO A 360 9.60 23.32 -30.89
C PRO A 360 10.97 24.03 -30.78
N THR A 361 11.71 23.78 -29.69
CA THR A 361 12.96 24.47 -29.36
C THR A 361 14.21 23.64 -29.61
N HIS A 362 14.08 22.32 -29.64
CA HIS A 362 15.19 21.39 -29.81
C HIS A 362 14.92 20.41 -30.95
N HIS A 363 15.90 20.22 -31.83
CA HIS A 363 15.77 19.28 -32.93
C HIS A 363 15.94 17.81 -32.45
N CYS A 364 14.97 16.98 -32.80
CA CYS A 364 15.04 15.54 -32.54
C CYS A 364 16.01 14.87 -33.55
N VAL A 365 16.97 14.10 -33.02
CA VAL A 365 17.95 13.35 -33.83
C VAL A 365 17.59 11.89 -34.06
N CYS A 366 16.47 11.44 -33.55
CA CYS A 366 16.03 10.05 -33.63
C CYS A 366 15.40 9.75 -34.99
N THR A 367 15.74 8.59 -35.54
CA THR A 367 15.04 8.09 -36.74
C THR A 367 13.63 7.56 -36.36
N PRO A 368 12.66 7.54 -37.29
CA PRO A 368 11.33 6.97 -37.02
C PRO A 368 11.37 5.54 -36.46
N GLY A 369 12.28 4.72 -36.97
CA GLY A 369 12.47 3.34 -36.46
C GLY A 369 13.02 3.27 -35.02
N GLN A 370 13.80 4.26 -34.55
CA GLN A 370 14.25 4.35 -33.17
C GLN A 370 13.11 4.79 -32.26
N ILE A 371 12.30 5.75 -32.69
CA ILE A 371 11.11 6.21 -31.95
C ILE A 371 10.14 5.03 -31.77
N GLN A 372 9.83 4.32 -32.85
CA GLN A 372 8.93 3.18 -32.82
C GLN A 372 9.43 2.06 -31.90
N ARG A 373 10.72 1.72 -31.94
CA ARG A 373 11.33 0.73 -31.03
C ARG A 373 11.25 1.16 -29.57
N TYR A 374 11.43 2.45 -29.29
CA TYR A 374 11.31 3.00 -27.94
C TYR A 374 9.88 2.90 -27.42
N MET A 375 8.89 3.30 -28.23
CA MET A 375 7.47 3.17 -27.89
C MET A 375 7.03 1.71 -27.68
N ASN A 376 7.53 0.79 -28.50
CA ASN A 376 7.21 -0.63 -28.42
C ASN A 376 7.79 -1.34 -27.18
N LYS A 377 8.63 -0.67 -26.37
CA LYS A 377 9.03 -1.20 -25.07
C LYS A 377 7.83 -1.31 -24.10
N ILE A 378 6.83 -0.44 -24.28
CA ILE A 378 5.57 -0.48 -23.53
C ILE A 378 4.58 -1.31 -24.34
N SER A 379 4.03 -2.35 -23.73
CA SER A 379 3.05 -3.21 -24.42
C SER A 379 1.71 -2.49 -24.61
N GLY A 380 1.04 -2.73 -25.75
CA GLY A 380 -0.30 -2.21 -26.01
C GLY A 380 -1.29 -2.51 -24.87
N PRO A 381 -1.34 -3.76 -24.35
CA PRO A 381 -2.20 -4.08 -23.20
C PRO A 381 -1.92 -3.28 -21.93
N LEU A 382 -0.70 -2.80 -21.68
CA LEU A 382 -0.42 -1.90 -20.56
C LEU A 382 -0.89 -0.48 -20.86
N LEU A 383 -0.64 0.05 -22.06
CA LEU A 383 -1.16 1.35 -22.50
C LEU A 383 -2.69 1.40 -22.48
N ASP A 384 -3.34 0.32 -22.87
CA ASP A 384 -4.80 0.18 -22.78
C ASP A 384 -5.34 0.36 -21.35
N ARG A 385 -4.53 0.21 -20.30
CA ARG A 385 -4.91 0.38 -18.89
C ARG A 385 -4.63 1.77 -18.34
N ILE A 386 -4.07 2.65 -19.16
CA ILE A 386 -3.85 4.07 -18.83
C ILE A 386 -4.98 4.87 -19.47
N ASP A 387 -5.73 5.60 -18.65
CA ASP A 387 -6.93 6.31 -19.10
C ASP A 387 -6.59 7.67 -19.73
N ILE A 388 -5.60 8.37 -19.19
CA ILE A 388 -5.23 9.74 -19.53
C ILE A 388 -3.79 9.78 -20.03
N HIS A 389 -3.61 10.25 -21.26
CA HIS A 389 -2.31 10.53 -21.87
C HIS A 389 -2.12 12.04 -21.94
N CYS A 390 -1.16 12.58 -21.20
CA CYS A 390 -0.95 14.01 -21.07
C CYS A 390 0.42 14.43 -21.61
N GLU A 391 0.42 15.34 -22.59
CA GLU A 391 1.64 15.94 -23.13
C GLU A 391 2.08 17.10 -22.23
N VAL A 392 3.33 17.07 -21.79
CA VAL A 392 3.94 18.05 -20.89
C VAL A 392 4.97 18.86 -21.69
N THR A 393 4.71 20.13 -21.89
CA THR A 393 5.60 21.04 -22.62
C THR A 393 6.58 21.76 -21.68
N VAL A 394 7.70 22.23 -22.18
CA VAL A 394 8.62 23.08 -21.41
C VAL A 394 8.01 24.47 -21.25
N VAL A 395 7.97 24.99 -20.03
CA VAL A 395 7.56 26.38 -19.78
C VAL A 395 8.72 27.32 -20.08
N PRO A 396 8.56 28.31 -21.02
CA PRO A 396 9.61 29.24 -21.36
C PRO A 396 10.09 30.07 -20.16
N PHE A 397 11.39 30.35 -20.06
CA PHE A 397 11.98 31.08 -18.93
C PHE A 397 11.31 32.44 -18.66
N LYS A 398 10.92 33.18 -19.72
CA LYS A 398 10.21 34.45 -19.60
C LYS A 398 8.88 34.29 -18.84
N GLN A 399 8.19 33.19 -19.08
CA GLN A 399 6.94 32.90 -18.36
C GLN A 399 7.19 32.49 -16.91
N LEU A 400 8.24 31.67 -16.65
CA LEU A 400 8.61 31.27 -15.29
C LEU A 400 8.94 32.44 -14.38
N SER A 401 9.59 33.49 -14.90
CA SER A 401 9.99 34.67 -14.13
C SER A 401 8.86 35.67 -13.88
N GLN A 402 7.79 35.65 -14.69
CA GLN A 402 6.69 36.62 -14.65
C GLN A 402 5.39 36.02 -14.04
N MET A 403 5.28 34.68 -13.97
CA MET A 403 4.09 34.02 -13.45
C MET A 403 3.96 34.18 -11.94
N GLN A 404 2.74 34.50 -11.51
CA GLN A 404 2.31 34.39 -10.13
C GLN A 404 2.36 32.92 -9.66
N THR A 405 2.26 32.69 -8.36
CA THR A 405 2.11 31.36 -7.77
C THR A 405 0.93 30.64 -8.42
N GLY A 406 1.07 29.34 -8.64
CA GLY A 406 0.01 28.50 -9.18
C GLY A 406 -1.21 28.39 -8.26
N GLU A 407 -2.25 27.71 -8.71
CA GLU A 407 -3.43 27.44 -7.90
C GLU A 407 -3.07 26.50 -6.72
N PRO A 408 -3.46 26.82 -5.46
CA PRO A 408 -3.17 25.97 -4.31
C PRO A 408 -3.83 24.58 -4.41
N SER A 409 -3.14 23.56 -3.94
CA SER A 409 -3.66 22.18 -3.88
C SER A 409 -4.99 22.08 -3.13
N SER A 410 -5.22 22.92 -2.12
CA SER A 410 -6.47 22.96 -1.35
C SER A 410 -7.68 23.27 -2.23
N VAL A 411 -7.55 24.24 -3.15
CA VAL A 411 -8.64 24.67 -4.06
C VAL A 411 -8.96 23.57 -5.08
N ILE A 412 -7.89 22.97 -5.69
CA ILE A 412 -8.08 21.84 -6.61
C ILE A 412 -8.74 20.67 -5.88
N ARG A 413 -8.29 20.36 -4.66
CA ARG A 413 -8.83 19.27 -3.84
C ARG A 413 -10.32 19.48 -3.49
N GLU A 414 -10.76 20.71 -3.25
CA GLU A 414 -12.19 20.98 -3.02
C GLU A 414 -13.05 20.60 -4.22
N ARG A 415 -12.60 20.90 -5.46
CA ARG A 415 -13.32 20.48 -6.68
C ARG A 415 -13.32 18.96 -6.83
N VAL A 416 -12.16 18.33 -6.58
CA VAL A 416 -12.01 16.87 -6.58
C VAL A 416 -12.97 16.23 -5.57
N LEU A 417 -13.07 16.76 -4.35
CA LEU A 417 -13.96 16.26 -3.31
C LEU A 417 -15.43 16.37 -3.71
N LYS A 418 -15.84 17.49 -4.30
CA LYS A 418 -17.22 17.66 -4.79
C LYS A 418 -17.59 16.58 -5.83
N ALA A 419 -16.71 16.36 -6.81
CA ALA A 419 -16.92 15.31 -7.81
C ALA A 419 -16.93 13.91 -7.17
N ARG A 420 -16.09 13.67 -6.16
CA ARG A 420 -16.02 12.40 -5.45
C ARG A 420 -17.28 12.10 -4.65
N HIS A 421 -17.87 13.09 -3.99
CA HIS A 421 -19.16 12.95 -3.29
C HIS A 421 -20.30 12.56 -4.24
N ILE A 422 -20.33 13.12 -5.46
CA ILE A 422 -21.30 12.70 -6.50
C ILE A 422 -21.10 11.22 -6.84
N GLN A 423 -19.85 10.77 -6.98
CA GLN A 423 -19.53 9.37 -7.29
C GLN A 423 -19.86 8.43 -6.13
N GLU A 424 -19.54 8.79 -4.90
CA GLU A 424 -19.89 8.03 -3.69
C GLU A 424 -21.41 7.81 -3.59
N HIS A 425 -22.20 8.86 -3.81
CA HIS A 425 -23.65 8.75 -3.84
C HIS A 425 -24.14 7.85 -4.98
N ARG A 426 -23.56 7.99 -6.18
CA ARG A 426 -23.88 7.18 -7.37
C ARG A 426 -23.62 5.70 -7.15
N PHE A 427 -22.50 5.36 -6.48
CA PHE A 427 -22.07 3.98 -6.26
C PHE A 427 -22.49 3.40 -4.91
N GLN A 428 -23.34 4.09 -4.18
CA GLN A 428 -23.89 3.59 -2.92
C GLN A 428 -24.57 2.23 -3.12
N GLY A 429 -24.13 1.23 -2.34
CA GLY A 429 -24.60 -0.17 -2.48
C GLY A 429 -23.78 -1.05 -3.42
N HIS A 430 -22.83 -0.49 -4.18
CA HIS A 430 -21.93 -1.26 -5.04
C HIS A 430 -20.60 -1.53 -4.32
N LYS A 431 -20.42 -2.75 -3.80
CA LYS A 431 -19.20 -3.14 -3.07
C LYS A 431 -17.94 -3.01 -3.95
N GLY A 432 -16.92 -2.33 -3.42
CA GLY A 432 -15.60 -2.21 -4.06
C GLY A 432 -15.52 -1.20 -5.20
N ILE A 433 -16.57 -0.39 -5.44
CA ILE A 433 -16.60 0.66 -6.44
C ILE A 433 -16.76 2.01 -5.75
N HIS A 434 -15.73 2.85 -5.84
CA HIS A 434 -15.65 4.15 -5.15
C HIS A 434 -15.43 5.33 -6.10
N CYS A 435 -15.14 5.07 -7.39
CA CYS A 435 -14.85 6.12 -8.37
C CYS A 435 -15.15 5.66 -9.80
N ASN A 436 -15.23 6.62 -10.72
CA ASN A 436 -15.62 6.35 -12.11
C ASN A 436 -14.67 5.41 -12.86
N ALA A 437 -13.36 5.45 -12.58
CA ALA A 437 -12.41 4.52 -13.19
C ALA A 437 -12.73 3.04 -12.88
N GLN A 438 -13.47 2.78 -11.80
CA GLN A 438 -13.85 1.44 -11.35
C GLN A 438 -15.17 0.96 -11.96
N MET A 439 -15.92 1.79 -12.67
CA MET A 439 -17.18 1.38 -13.29
C MET A 439 -16.99 0.13 -14.16
N THR A 440 -17.93 -0.81 -14.02
CA THR A 440 -18.07 -1.94 -14.93
C THR A 440 -18.70 -1.48 -16.24
N GLU A 441 -18.64 -2.31 -17.27
CA GLU A 441 -19.24 -2.00 -18.57
C GLU A 441 -20.75 -1.72 -18.47
N ARG A 442 -21.47 -2.48 -17.65
CA ARG A 442 -22.89 -2.22 -17.36
C ARG A 442 -23.12 -0.84 -16.72
N MET A 443 -22.24 -0.42 -15.81
CA MET A 443 -22.35 0.87 -15.15
C MET A 443 -22.01 2.03 -16.08
N ILE A 444 -21.10 1.83 -17.04
CA ILE A 444 -20.81 2.84 -18.05
C ILE A 444 -22.08 3.15 -18.85
N HIS A 445 -22.80 2.14 -19.31
CA HIS A 445 -24.08 2.32 -20.00
C HIS A 445 -25.13 3.01 -19.13
N GLN A 446 -25.12 2.76 -17.82
CA GLN A 446 -26.11 3.35 -16.90
C GLN A 446 -25.80 4.79 -16.54
N TYR A 447 -24.53 5.16 -16.33
CA TYR A 447 -24.13 6.42 -15.70
C TYR A 447 -23.32 7.35 -16.59
N ALA A 448 -22.76 6.87 -17.69
CA ALA A 448 -21.87 7.62 -18.57
C ALA A 448 -22.38 7.63 -20.03
N GLU A 449 -23.65 7.31 -20.26
CA GLU A 449 -24.24 7.38 -21.59
C GLU A 449 -24.33 8.83 -22.06
N PRO A 450 -23.71 9.17 -23.20
CA PRO A 450 -23.73 10.52 -23.73
C PRO A 450 -25.03 10.82 -24.46
N ASP A 451 -25.37 12.10 -24.62
CA ASP A 451 -26.47 12.51 -25.48
C ASP A 451 -26.19 12.20 -26.96
N GLU A 452 -27.21 12.32 -27.83
CA GLU A 452 -27.10 11.94 -29.25
C GLU A 452 -26.03 12.75 -30.00
N SER A 453 -25.87 14.04 -29.66
CA SER A 453 -24.85 14.91 -30.23
C SER A 453 -23.43 14.49 -29.83
N SER A 454 -23.25 14.14 -28.56
CA SER A 454 -22.01 13.65 -27.98
C SER A 454 -21.62 12.27 -28.52
N LEU A 455 -22.62 11.40 -28.73
CA LEU A 455 -22.41 10.08 -29.36
C LEU A 455 -21.92 10.22 -30.80
N SER A 456 -22.47 11.18 -31.58
CA SER A 456 -22.01 11.46 -32.93
C SER A 456 -20.56 11.98 -32.97
N LEU A 457 -20.19 12.86 -32.04
CA LEU A 457 -18.81 13.35 -31.88
C LEU A 457 -17.86 12.18 -31.52
N LEU A 458 -18.27 11.33 -30.59
CA LEU A 458 -17.47 10.17 -30.17
C LEU A 458 -17.26 9.18 -31.32
N ARG A 459 -18.30 8.91 -32.12
CA ARG A 459 -18.19 8.08 -33.33
C ARG A 459 -17.18 8.64 -34.32
N MET A 460 -17.27 9.93 -34.66
CA MET A 460 -16.30 10.58 -35.55
C MET A 460 -14.87 10.50 -35.02
N ALA A 461 -14.69 10.68 -33.70
CA ALA A 461 -13.38 10.57 -33.06
C ALA A 461 -12.84 9.13 -33.14
N MET A 462 -13.67 8.12 -32.87
CA MET A 462 -13.30 6.69 -32.96
C MET A 462 -12.85 6.30 -34.38
N GLU A 463 -13.59 6.73 -35.41
CA GLU A 463 -13.28 6.45 -36.81
C GLU A 463 -11.99 7.17 -37.26
N ARG A 464 -11.89 8.49 -36.98
CA ARG A 464 -10.76 9.32 -37.39
C ARG A 464 -9.45 8.92 -36.72
N LEU A 465 -9.50 8.57 -35.43
CA LEU A 465 -8.33 8.23 -34.62
C LEU A 465 -8.07 6.72 -34.55
N LYS A 466 -8.90 5.90 -35.21
CA LYS A 466 -8.81 4.42 -35.23
C LYS A 466 -8.75 3.81 -33.82
N LEU A 467 -9.56 4.35 -32.89
CA LEU A 467 -9.56 3.95 -31.50
C LEU A 467 -10.22 2.57 -31.30
N SER A 468 -9.72 1.82 -30.32
CA SER A 468 -10.27 0.50 -29.97
C SER A 468 -11.57 0.60 -29.15
N ALA A 469 -12.35 -0.49 -29.08
CA ALA A 469 -13.51 -0.58 -28.20
C ALA A 469 -13.18 -0.36 -26.72
N ARG A 470 -11.97 -0.72 -26.31
CA ARG A 470 -11.48 -0.42 -24.93
C ARG A 470 -11.28 1.07 -24.71
N ALA A 471 -10.75 1.79 -25.71
CA ALA A 471 -10.63 3.24 -25.66
C ALA A 471 -11.99 3.92 -25.54
N TYR A 472 -13.04 3.41 -26.20
CA TYR A 472 -14.42 3.88 -26.05
C TYR A 472 -14.87 3.91 -24.57
N ASN A 473 -14.78 2.77 -23.89
CA ASN A 473 -15.18 2.67 -22.48
C ASN A 473 -14.38 3.61 -21.57
N ARG A 474 -13.07 3.81 -21.86
CA ARG A 474 -12.22 4.72 -21.08
C ARG A 474 -12.58 6.18 -21.30
N ILE A 475 -12.82 6.57 -22.55
CA ILE A 475 -13.27 7.93 -22.87
C ILE A 475 -14.57 8.24 -22.10
N LEU A 476 -15.52 7.32 -22.07
CA LEU A 476 -16.78 7.51 -21.32
C LEU A 476 -16.57 7.65 -19.82
N LYS A 477 -15.68 6.84 -19.21
CA LYS A 477 -15.33 6.97 -17.78
C LYS A 477 -14.72 8.33 -17.47
N VAL A 478 -13.77 8.79 -18.31
CA VAL A 478 -13.11 10.09 -18.15
C VAL A 478 -14.11 11.23 -18.39
N ALA A 479 -14.94 11.15 -19.44
CA ALA A 479 -15.98 12.15 -19.72
C ALA A 479 -17.00 12.26 -18.59
N ARG A 480 -17.40 11.14 -17.98
CA ARG A 480 -18.27 11.17 -16.79
C ARG A 480 -17.60 11.88 -15.62
N THR A 481 -16.29 11.69 -15.44
CA THR A 481 -15.53 12.38 -14.37
C THR A 481 -15.44 13.88 -14.62
N ILE A 482 -15.23 14.30 -15.87
CA ILE A 482 -15.23 15.71 -16.25
C ILE A 482 -16.61 16.34 -15.99
N ALA A 483 -17.67 15.63 -16.37
CA ALA A 483 -19.05 16.08 -16.08
C ALA A 483 -19.34 16.17 -14.57
N ASP A 484 -18.81 15.24 -13.74
CA ASP A 484 -18.93 15.30 -12.28
C ASP A 484 -18.19 16.53 -11.70
N LEU A 485 -17.01 16.87 -12.23
CA LEU A 485 -16.26 18.07 -11.84
C LEU A 485 -16.99 19.37 -12.19
N GLU A 486 -17.79 19.38 -13.27
CA GLU A 486 -18.62 20.50 -13.68
C GLU A 486 -20.02 20.49 -13.02
N GLY A 487 -20.35 19.43 -12.26
CA GLY A 487 -21.66 19.26 -11.63
C GLY A 487 -22.78 18.95 -12.64
N SER A 488 -22.44 18.44 -13.83
CA SER A 488 -23.40 18.08 -14.88
C SER A 488 -23.95 16.68 -14.67
N GLU A 489 -25.26 16.52 -14.72
CA GLU A 489 -25.92 15.21 -14.62
C GLU A 489 -25.71 14.35 -15.88
N ILE A 490 -25.58 14.99 -17.04
CA ILE A 490 -25.47 14.35 -18.36
C ILE A 490 -24.06 14.57 -18.93
N VAL A 491 -23.55 13.58 -19.62
CA VAL A 491 -22.29 13.70 -20.36
C VAL A 491 -22.56 14.43 -21.68
N GLN A 492 -22.01 15.64 -21.82
CA GLN A 492 -22.19 16.53 -22.96
C GLN A 492 -20.99 16.49 -23.92
N SER A 493 -21.14 17.05 -25.10
CA SER A 493 -20.13 17.06 -26.17
C SER A 493 -18.78 17.66 -25.73
N GLN A 494 -18.78 18.69 -24.86
CA GLN A 494 -17.55 19.27 -24.33
C GLN A 494 -16.76 18.28 -23.45
N HIS A 495 -17.46 17.46 -22.65
CA HIS A 495 -16.83 16.44 -21.80
C HIS A 495 -16.20 15.32 -22.64
N ILE A 496 -16.87 14.91 -23.73
CA ILE A 496 -16.34 13.94 -24.71
C ILE A 496 -15.12 14.52 -25.44
N ALA A 497 -15.20 15.78 -25.87
CA ALA A 497 -14.08 16.44 -26.58
C ALA A 497 -12.82 16.51 -25.71
N GLU A 498 -12.96 16.92 -24.43
CA GLU A 498 -11.85 16.93 -23.47
C GLU A 498 -11.30 15.51 -23.25
N ALA A 499 -12.18 14.51 -23.02
CA ALA A 499 -11.76 13.12 -22.79
C ALA A 499 -11.05 12.48 -23.98
N VAL A 500 -11.50 12.76 -25.22
CA VAL A 500 -10.83 12.33 -26.46
C VAL A 500 -9.45 12.97 -26.57
N GLY A 501 -9.30 14.23 -26.14
CA GLY A 501 -8.02 14.93 -26.10
C GLY A 501 -6.95 14.21 -25.27
N TYR A 502 -7.37 13.43 -24.28
CA TYR A 502 -6.47 12.65 -23.42
C TYR A 502 -6.07 11.27 -24.00
N ARG A 503 -6.34 10.98 -25.28
CA ARG A 503 -6.00 9.69 -25.92
C ARG A 503 -4.93 9.84 -27.04
N ASN A 504 -3.94 10.67 -26.82
CA ASN A 504 -2.94 11.02 -27.84
C ASN A 504 -2.04 9.85 -28.27
N LEU A 505 -1.73 8.88 -27.39
CA LEU A 505 -0.88 7.72 -27.71
C LEU A 505 -1.59 6.63 -28.52
N ASP A 506 -2.92 6.61 -28.52
CA ASP A 506 -3.69 5.61 -29.27
C ASP A 506 -3.70 5.89 -30.79
N ARG A 507 -3.23 7.08 -31.20
CA ARG A 507 -3.06 7.42 -32.60
C ARG A 507 -1.94 6.59 -33.18
N GLY A 508 -2.24 5.73 -34.19
CA GLY A 508 -1.30 4.79 -34.80
C GLY A 508 -0.01 5.40 -35.38
N ASP A 509 0.05 6.71 -35.49
CA ASP A 509 1.09 7.47 -36.22
C ASP A 509 1.95 8.33 -35.28
N TRP A 510 2.22 7.89 -34.03
CA TRP A 510 3.07 8.67 -33.11
C TRP A 510 4.44 9.00 -33.75
N ALA A 511 5.04 8.04 -34.46
CA ALA A 511 6.33 8.22 -35.11
C ALA A 511 6.28 9.05 -36.41
N GLU A 512 5.09 9.35 -36.94
CA GLU A 512 4.88 10.09 -38.20
C GLU A 512 4.52 11.57 -37.99
N ARG A 513 4.48 12.04 -36.73
CA ARG A 513 4.13 13.43 -36.39
C ARG A 513 5.25 14.44 -36.54
N GLY A 514 6.44 14.03 -37.01
CA GLY A 514 7.62 14.89 -37.20
C GLY A 514 7.83 15.33 -38.62
#